data_e809245b7b6daa0997ad7f226550f66f
#
_entry.id   e809245b7b6daa0997ad7f226550f66f
#
_cell.length_a   1.000
_cell.length_b   1.000
_cell.length_c   1.000
_cell.angle_alpha   90.00
_cell.angle_beta   90.00
_cell.angle_gamma   90.00
#
_symmetry.space_group_name_H-M   'P 1'
#
loop_
_entity.id
_entity.type
_entity.pdbx_description
1 polymer ?
#
loop_
_entity_poly.entity_id
_entity_poly.type
_entity_poly.pdbx_seq_one_letter_code
_entity_poly.pdbx_strand_id
1 'polypeptide(L)'
;MQNITIFCSASDTVAPIYKNEAETVGQWIGTHHKTLVYGGANGGLMEIVAKEVRDNGSQVLGIITRHIAEMGRSSQQPTDLVTTDSMGERKRLLIERGDILVALPGGIGTIDELFDALTTKMLGTHDKPVIICNTQGLFNPLIQQLSLIHISEPTRP
;
A
#
# COMPACT_ATOMS: atom_id res chain seq x y z
N MET A 1 7.87 12.19 9.54
CA MET A 1 7.12 11.15 8.80
C MET A 1 6.28 10.37 9.78
N GLN A 2 4.97 10.49 9.69
CA GLN A 2 4.03 9.86 10.62
C GLN A 2 3.15 8.81 9.93
N ASN A 3 2.83 9.00 8.66
CA ASN A 3 1.89 8.18 7.93
C ASN A 3 2.60 7.31 6.89
N ILE A 4 2.33 6.01 6.91
CA ILE A 4 2.89 5.04 5.97
C ILE A 4 1.76 4.44 5.16
N THR A 5 1.74 4.68 3.86
CA THR A 5 0.80 4.03 2.95
C THR A 5 1.34 2.67 2.54
N ILE A 6 0.52 1.64 2.68
CA ILE A 6 0.83 0.27 2.24
C ILE A 6 -0.11 -0.14 1.11
N PHE A 7 0.47 -0.51 -0.02
CA PHE A 7 -0.19 -1.21 -1.11
C PHE A 7 0.15 -2.69 -1.01
N CYS A 8 -0.84 -3.56 -0.94
CA CYS A 8 -0.63 -5.00 -0.81
C CYS A 8 -1.86 -5.80 -1.24
N SER A 9 -1.71 -7.13 -1.29
CA SER A 9 -2.78 -8.04 -1.66
C SER A 9 -3.92 -8.06 -0.64
N ALA A 10 -5.16 -8.10 -1.13
CA ALA A 10 -6.36 -8.40 -0.36
C ALA A 10 -6.79 -9.88 -0.49
N SER A 11 -5.99 -10.73 -1.15
CA SER A 11 -6.30 -12.15 -1.34
C SER A 11 -5.79 -12.99 -0.17
N ASP A 12 -6.63 -13.88 0.35
CA ASP A 12 -6.27 -14.81 1.42
C ASP A 12 -5.38 -15.96 0.94
N THR A 13 -5.26 -16.17 -0.37
CA THR A 13 -4.50 -17.27 -0.98
C THR A 13 -3.01 -16.97 -1.20
N VAL A 14 -2.50 -15.87 -0.64
CA VAL A 14 -1.06 -15.53 -0.72
C VAL A 14 -0.20 -16.49 0.11
N ALA A 15 1.04 -16.71 -0.35
CA ALA A 15 1.98 -17.61 0.31
C ALA A 15 2.31 -17.15 1.75
N PRO A 16 2.57 -18.10 2.68
CA PRO A 16 2.86 -17.79 4.09
C PRO A 16 4.04 -16.81 4.29
N ILE A 17 5.06 -16.87 3.43
CA ILE A 17 6.22 -15.96 3.51
C ILE A 17 5.82 -14.49 3.40
N TYR A 18 4.83 -14.19 2.55
CA TYR A 18 4.32 -12.83 2.37
C TYR A 18 3.45 -12.39 3.55
N LYS A 19 2.73 -13.34 4.19
CA LYS A 19 1.98 -13.07 5.42
C LYS A 19 2.91 -12.69 6.57
N ASN A 20 4.01 -13.43 6.72
CA ASN A 20 5.03 -13.14 7.75
C ASN A 20 5.66 -11.75 7.55
N GLU A 21 5.90 -11.34 6.30
CA GLU A 21 6.39 -9.99 6.01
C GLU A 21 5.37 -8.93 6.40
N ALA A 22 4.10 -9.14 6.06
CA ALA A 22 3.02 -8.22 6.42
C ALA A 22 2.89 -8.06 7.94
N GLU A 23 2.99 -9.16 8.70
CA GLU A 23 3.04 -9.14 10.16
C GLU A 23 4.22 -8.30 10.67
N THR A 24 5.42 -8.57 10.16
CA THR A 24 6.64 -7.83 10.56
C THR A 24 6.51 -6.33 10.29
N VAL A 25 6.03 -5.96 9.11
CA VAL A 25 5.83 -4.55 8.73
C VAL A 25 4.76 -3.89 9.61
N GLY A 26 3.64 -4.57 9.83
CA GLY A 26 2.56 -4.09 10.70
C GLY A 26 3.01 -3.86 12.14
N GLN A 27 3.75 -4.82 12.71
CA GLN A 27 4.34 -4.69 14.05
C GLN A 27 5.31 -3.51 14.13
N TRP A 28 6.15 -3.34 13.12
CA TRP A 28 7.09 -2.22 13.09
C TRP A 28 6.35 -0.87 13.05
N ILE A 29 5.33 -0.74 12.19
CA ILE A 29 4.51 0.49 12.12
C ILE A 29 3.86 0.78 13.48
N GLY A 30 3.25 -0.24 14.09
CA GLY A 30 2.57 -0.11 15.38
C GLY A 30 3.51 0.27 16.51
N THR A 31 4.61 -0.46 16.68
CA THR A 31 5.57 -0.24 17.77
C THR A 31 6.33 1.09 17.65
N HIS A 32 6.43 1.64 16.43
CA HIS A 32 7.03 2.97 16.20
C HIS A 32 6.00 4.10 16.19
N HIS A 33 4.78 3.83 16.63
CA HIS A 33 3.70 4.81 16.73
C HIS A 33 3.43 5.59 15.43
N LYS A 34 3.50 4.87 14.29
CA LYS A 34 3.17 5.42 12.98
C LYS A 34 1.73 5.10 12.61
N THR A 35 1.13 5.91 11.78
CA THR A 35 -0.21 5.66 11.23
C THR A 35 -0.10 4.82 9.96
N LEU A 36 -0.84 3.73 9.89
CA LEU A 36 -1.06 2.99 8.66
C LEU A 36 -2.13 3.70 7.82
N VAL A 37 -1.84 3.88 6.53
CA VAL A 37 -2.82 4.25 5.50
C VAL A 37 -2.90 3.10 4.51
N TYR A 38 -4.09 2.56 4.24
CA TYR A 38 -4.23 1.39 3.37
C TYR A 38 -5.62 1.28 2.73
N GLY A 39 -5.80 0.28 1.89
CA GLY A 39 -7.01 0.09 1.08
C GLY A 39 -8.27 -0.31 1.82
N GLY A 40 -8.24 -0.54 3.13
CA GLY A 40 -9.44 -0.76 3.95
C GLY A 40 -10.14 -2.12 3.78
N ALA A 41 -9.59 -3.06 3.01
CA ALA A 41 -10.22 -4.35 2.77
C ALA A 41 -9.91 -5.37 3.89
N ASN A 42 -10.85 -6.31 4.08
CA ASN A 42 -10.84 -7.31 5.15
C ASN A 42 -10.17 -8.64 4.78
N GLY A 43 -9.29 -8.68 3.80
CA GLY A 43 -8.64 -9.91 3.35
C GLY A 43 -7.14 -9.77 3.15
N GLY A 44 -6.47 -10.91 3.05
CA GLY A 44 -5.07 -11.04 2.69
C GLY A 44 -4.11 -10.24 3.56
N LEU A 45 -3.08 -9.69 2.92
CA LEU A 45 -2.05 -8.89 3.61
C LEU A 45 -2.61 -7.57 4.16
N MET A 46 -3.66 -7.01 3.53
CA MET A 46 -4.31 -5.79 4.02
C MET A 46 -4.82 -5.97 5.45
N GLU A 47 -5.56 -7.06 5.71
CA GLU A 47 -6.09 -7.33 7.05
C GLU A 47 -4.98 -7.62 8.06
N ILE A 48 -3.94 -8.36 7.66
CA ILE A 48 -2.82 -8.70 8.53
C ILE A 48 -2.08 -7.44 9.00
N VAL A 49 -1.68 -6.57 8.06
CA VAL A 49 -0.98 -5.33 8.41
C VAL A 49 -1.82 -4.44 9.31
N ALA A 50 -3.10 -4.27 8.97
CA ALA A 50 -4.00 -3.41 9.74
C ALA A 50 -4.21 -3.93 11.17
N LYS A 51 -4.39 -5.25 11.32
CA LYS A 51 -4.53 -5.89 12.63
C LYS A 51 -3.27 -5.71 13.47
N GLU A 52 -2.09 -5.98 12.92
CA GLU A 52 -0.82 -5.83 13.64
C GLU A 52 -0.60 -4.38 14.11
N VAL A 53 -0.90 -3.39 13.26
CA VAL A 53 -0.78 -1.98 13.64
C VAL A 53 -1.74 -1.65 14.81
N ARG A 54 -2.98 -2.12 14.75
CA ARG A 54 -3.98 -1.92 15.81
C ARG A 54 -3.57 -2.59 17.12
N ASP A 55 -3.17 -3.84 17.06
CA ASP A 55 -2.77 -4.63 18.23
C ASP A 55 -1.54 -4.03 18.94
N ASN A 56 -0.70 -3.31 18.22
CA ASN A 56 0.43 -2.56 18.75
C ASN A 56 0.11 -1.08 19.08
N GLY A 57 -1.18 -0.72 19.14
CA GLY A 57 -1.66 0.53 19.71
C GLY A 57 -1.58 1.76 18.79
N SER A 58 -1.38 1.59 17.49
CA SER A 58 -1.30 2.69 16.54
C SER A 58 -2.56 2.89 15.70
N GLN A 59 -2.61 4.02 15.00
CA GLN A 59 -3.75 4.44 14.19
C GLN A 59 -3.75 3.73 12.83
N VAL A 60 -4.95 3.41 12.35
CA VAL A 60 -5.18 2.79 11.05
C VAL A 60 -6.22 3.58 10.27
N LEU A 61 -5.81 4.19 9.16
CA LEU A 61 -6.69 4.87 8.22
C LEU A 61 -6.96 3.96 7.02
N GLY A 62 -8.18 3.48 6.91
CA GLY A 62 -8.66 2.76 5.73
C GLY A 62 -9.27 3.70 4.69
N ILE A 63 -8.97 3.48 3.41
CA ILE A 63 -9.57 4.21 2.30
C ILE A 63 -10.15 3.19 1.33
N ILE A 64 -11.47 3.09 1.27
CA ILE A 64 -12.20 2.07 0.52
C ILE A 64 -13.21 2.72 -0.42
N THR A 65 -13.49 2.11 -1.57
CA THR A 65 -14.60 2.57 -2.40
C THR A 65 -15.92 2.06 -1.86
N ARG A 66 -16.99 2.82 -2.08
CA ARG A 66 -18.37 2.42 -1.74
C ARG A 66 -18.70 1.05 -2.32
N HIS A 67 -18.35 0.82 -3.58
CA HIS A 67 -18.58 -0.45 -4.26
C HIS A 67 -17.94 -1.65 -3.53
N ILE A 68 -16.67 -1.54 -3.13
CA ILE A 68 -15.98 -2.62 -2.40
C ILE A 68 -16.59 -2.81 -1.00
N ALA A 69 -16.97 -1.72 -0.33
CA ALA A 69 -17.62 -1.77 0.98
C ALA A 69 -18.99 -2.47 0.90
N GLU A 70 -19.80 -2.16 -0.11
CA GLU A 70 -21.11 -2.79 -0.34
C GLU A 70 -21.02 -4.29 -0.67
N MET A 71 -19.87 -4.76 -1.18
CA MET A 71 -19.57 -6.18 -1.34
C MET A 71 -19.25 -6.90 0.00
N GLY A 72 -19.35 -6.22 1.14
CA GLY A 72 -19.01 -6.77 2.46
C GLY A 72 -17.52 -6.95 2.71
N ARG A 73 -16.67 -6.24 1.99
CA ARG A 73 -15.22 -6.38 2.05
C ARG A 73 -14.50 -5.32 2.90
N SER A 74 -15.23 -4.55 3.68
CA SER A 74 -14.64 -3.60 4.62
C SER A 74 -14.01 -4.29 5.83
N SER A 75 -12.79 -3.90 6.17
CA SER A 75 -12.12 -4.31 7.40
C SER A 75 -12.75 -3.63 8.63
N GLN A 76 -12.67 -4.32 9.78
CA GLN A 76 -13.04 -3.78 11.09
C GLN A 76 -11.83 -3.19 11.85
N GLN A 77 -10.64 -3.25 11.25
CA GLN A 77 -9.41 -2.77 11.89
C GLN A 77 -9.24 -1.24 11.87
N PRO A 78 -9.71 -0.49 10.86
CA PRO A 78 -9.49 0.95 10.83
C PRO A 78 -10.01 1.67 12.08
N THR A 79 -9.18 2.58 12.61
CA THR A 79 -9.60 3.59 13.58
C THR A 79 -10.41 4.70 12.91
N ASP A 80 -10.14 4.92 11.63
CA ASP A 80 -10.87 5.83 10.76
C ASP A 80 -11.00 5.22 9.36
N LEU A 81 -12.18 5.33 8.76
CA LEU A 81 -12.50 4.76 7.45
C LEU A 81 -13.09 5.82 6.53
N VAL A 82 -12.40 6.10 5.45
CA VAL A 82 -12.86 7.00 4.38
C VAL A 82 -13.44 6.18 3.24
N THR A 83 -14.68 6.49 2.87
CA THR A 83 -15.34 5.88 1.71
C THR A 83 -15.27 6.84 0.53
N THR A 84 -14.79 6.36 -0.61
CA THR A 84 -14.72 7.11 -1.86
C THR A 84 -15.73 6.60 -2.89
N ASP A 85 -16.07 7.44 -3.87
CA ASP A 85 -17.01 7.06 -4.93
C ASP A 85 -16.32 6.48 -6.17
N SER A 86 -15.00 6.61 -6.27
CA SER A 86 -14.22 6.07 -7.39
C SER A 86 -12.86 5.51 -6.97
N MET A 87 -12.31 4.61 -7.79
CA MET A 87 -10.95 4.10 -7.61
C MET A 87 -9.89 5.20 -7.80
N GLY A 88 -10.12 6.16 -8.69
CA GLY A 88 -9.22 7.29 -8.89
C GLY A 88 -9.11 8.16 -7.62
N GLU A 89 -10.22 8.50 -7.01
CA GLU A 89 -10.23 9.24 -5.74
C GLU A 89 -9.55 8.46 -4.62
N ARG A 90 -9.83 7.16 -4.51
CA ARG A 90 -9.20 6.27 -3.52
C ARG A 90 -7.68 6.27 -3.67
N LYS A 91 -7.15 6.06 -4.88
CA LYS A 91 -5.70 6.06 -5.15
C LYS A 91 -5.07 7.41 -4.83
N ARG A 92 -5.72 8.50 -5.23
CA ARG A 92 -5.26 9.86 -4.90
C ARG A 92 -5.13 10.05 -3.38
N LEU A 93 -6.14 9.67 -2.60
CA LEU A 93 -6.10 9.80 -1.16
C LEU A 93 -5.05 8.90 -0.50
N LEU A 94 -4.86 7.66 -0.99
CA LEU A 94 -3.80 6.78 -0.51
C LEU A 94 -2.41 7.41 -0.68
N ILE A 95 -2.17 8.06 -1.81
CA ILE A 95 -0.91 8.77 -2.08
C ILE A 95 -0.80 10.04 -1.23
N GLU A 96 -1.84 10.84 -1.14
CA GLU A 96 -1.83 12.11 -0.41
C GLU A 96 -1.62 11.94 1.08
N ARG A 97 -2.28 10.95 1.69
CA ARG A 97 -2.28 10.75 3.15
C ARG A 97 -1.01 10.12 3.70
N GLY A 98 -0.24 9.41 2.88
CA GLY A 98 1.04 8.81 3.28
C GLY A 98 2.20 9.79 3.15
N ASP A 99 3.17 9.69 4.04
CA ASP A 99 4.47 10.37 3.92
C ASP A 99 5.48 9.49 3.18
N ILE A 100 5.33 8.18 3.31
CA ILE A 100 6.07 7.14 2.60
C ILE A 100 5.05 6.18 1.98
N LEU A 101 5.33 5.74 0.76
CA LEU A 101 4.49 4.79 0.02
C LEU A 101 5.25 3.47 -0.12
N VAL A 102 4.67 2.37 0.34
CA VAL A 102 5.32 1.05 0.39
C VAL A 102 4.45 0.02 -0.32
N ALA A 103 5.02 -0.70 -1.26
CA ALA A 103 4.41 -1.86 -1.89
C ALA A 103 4.92 -3.15 -1.25
N LEU A 104 4.04 -3.91 -0.64
CA LEU A 104 4.23 -5.30 -0.26
C LEU A 104 3.75 -6.22 -1.40
N PRO A 105 4.00 -7.53 -1.32
CA PRO A 105 3.50 -8.48 -2.31
C PRO A 105 2.01 -8.34 -2.60
N GLY A 106 1.67 -8.33 -3.87
CA GLY A 106 0.29 -8.20 -4.34
C GLY A 106 0.15 -8.42 -5.84
N GLY A 107 -1.08 -8.45 -6.29
CA GLY A 107 -1.43 -8.64 -7.68
C GLY A 107 -1.68 -7.33 -8.43
N ILE A 108 -2.63 -7.40 -9.36
CA ILE A 108 -2.93 -6.28 -10.28
C ILE A 108 -3.31 -4.98 -9.55
N GLY A 109 -4.06 -5.07 -8.45
CA GLY A 109 -4.46 -3.89 -7.68
C GLY A 109 -3.27 -3.19 -7.02
N THR A 110 -2.34 -3.96 -6.45
CA THR A 110 -1.10 -3.44 -5.87
C THR A 110 -0.21 -2.79 -6.93
N ILE A 111 -0.10 -3.43 -8.10
CA ILE A 111 0.67 -2.89 -9.23
C ILE A 111 0.03 -1.60 -9.75
N ASP A 112 -1.28 -1.54 -9.89
CA ASP A 112 -2.01 -0.32 -10.29
C ASP A 112 -1.73 0.84 -9.34
N GLU A 113 -1.82 0.62 -8.04
CA GLU A 113 -1.53 1.62 -7.00
C GLU A 113 -0.06 2.06 -7.01
N LEU A 114 0.87 1.09 -7.14
CA LEU A 114 2.30 1.36 -7.22
C LEU A 114 2.65 2.19 -8.47
N PHE A 115 2.10 1.85 -9.63
CA PHE A 115 2.35 2.60 -10.86
C PHE A 115 1.75 4.00 -10.83
N ASP A 116 0.59 4.19 -10.22
CA ASP A 116 0.01 5.51 -10.02
C ASP A 116 0.93 6.38 -9.14
N ALA A 117 1.44 5.82 -8.05
CA ALA A 117 2.41 6.49 -7.18
C ALA A 117 3.73 6.84 -7.92
N LEU A 118 4.28 5.92 -8.70
CA LEU A 118 5.50 6.16 -9.48
C LEU A 118 5.28 7.18 -10.59
N THR A 119 4.17 7.09 -11.31
CA THR A 119 3.83 8.00 -12.40
C THR A 119 3.62 9.43 -11.90
N THR A 120 2.86 9.60 -10.83
CA THR A 120 2.60 10.92 -10.24
C THR A 120 3.85 11.54 -9.63
N LYS A 121 4.76 10.72 -9.06
CA LYS A 121 6.08 11.17 -8.64
C LYS A 121 6.93 11.64 -9.82
N MET A 122 6.99 10.85 -10.89
CA MET A 122 7.74 11.22 -12.11
C MET A 122 7.21 12.51 -12.74
N LEU A 123 5.91 12.75 -12.68
CA LEU A 123 5.28 13.98 -13.17
C LEU A 123 5.42 15.18 -12.20
N GLY A 124 6.06 15.00 -11.05
CA GLY A 124 6.29 16.06 -10.08
C GLY A 124 5.08 16.42 -9.21
N THR A 125 4.06 15.58 -9.18
CA THR A 125 2.87 15.79 -8.31
C THR A 125 3.21 15.61 -6.82
N HIS A 126 4.17 14.76 -6.52
CA HIS A 126 4.72 14.57 -5.17
C HIS A 126 6.19 14.14 -5.22
N ASP A 127 6.87 14.24 -4.07
CA ASP A 127 8.27 13.87 -3.91
C ASP A 127 8.48 12.76 -2.85
N LYS A 128 7.42 12.04 -2.52
CA LYS A 128 7.43 11.03 -1.46
C LYS A 128 8.31 9.84 -1.84
N PRO A 129 9.02 9.24 -0.86
CA PRO A 129 9.70 7.98 -1.07
C PRO A 129 8.71 6.88 -1.45
N VAL A 130 9.07 6.07 -2.45
CA VAL A 130 8.32 4.87 -2.85
C VAL A 130 9.24 3.67 -2.65
N ILE A 131 8.83 2.74 -1.83
CA ILE A 131 9.61 1.55 -1.44
C ILE A 131 8.89 0.30 -1.97
N ILE A 132 9.64 -0.60 -2.57
CA ILE A 132 9.15 -1.90 -3.02
C ILE A 132 9.80 -2.99 -2.16
N CYS A 133 8.99 -3.70 -1.37
CA CYS A 133 9.43 -4.86 -0.61
C CYS A 133 9.47 -6.08 -1.53
N ASN A 134 10.66 -6.41 -2.02
CA ASN A 134 10.86 -7.44 -3.04
C ASN A 134 11.10 -8.83 -2.43
N THR A 135 10.18 -9.29 -1.59
CA THR A 135 10.27 -10.59 -0.90
C THR A 135 10.29 -11.74 -1.90
N GLN A 136 11.30 -12.60 -1.77
CA GLN A 136 11.52 -13.74 -2.67
C GLN A 136 11.68 -13.34 -4.15
N GLY A 137 12.03 -12.09 -4.43
CA GLY A 137 12.20 -11.62 -5.80
C GLY A 137 10.90 -11.52 -6.60
N LEU A 138 9.75 -11.43 -5.94
CA LEU A 138 8.44 -11.35 -6.61
C LEU A 138 8.38 -10.22 -7.64
N PHE A 139 8.97 -9.07 -7.32
CA PHE A 139 8.97 -7.90 -8.19
C PHE A 139 10.18 -7.81 -9.12
N ASN A 140 11.07 -8.83 -9.16
CA ASN A 140 12.27 -8.79 -10.01
C ASN A 140 11.96 -8.45 -11.49
N PRO A 141 10.96 -9.07 -12.16
CA PRO A 141 10.65 -8.72 -13.55
C PRO A 141 10.23 -7.26 -13.72
N LEU A 142 9.45 -6.74 -12.76
CA LEU A 142 8.98 -5.35 -12.74
C LEU A 142 10.14 -4.37 -12.55
N ILE A 143 10.99 -4.63 -11.56
CA ILE A 143 12.16 -3.82 -11.27
C ILE A 143 13.11 -3.81 -12.45
N GLN A 144 13.33 -4.97 -13.08
CA GLN A 144 14.17 -5.09 -14.30
C GLN A 144 13.60 -4.24 -15.43
N GLN A 145 12.31 -4.31 -15.70
CA GLN A 145 11.67 -3.51 -16.75
C GLN A 145 11.80 -2.01 -16.48
N LEU A 146 11.54 -1.55 -15.28
CA LEU A 146 11.67 -0.14 -14.89
C LEU A 146 13.12 0.34 -15.02
N SER A 147 14.09 -0.47 -14.61
CA SER A 147 15.51 -0.13 -14.69
C SER A 147 15.97 0.04 -16.13
N LEU A 148 15.51 -0.81 -17.04
CA LEU A 148 15.87 -0.73 -18.47
C LEU A 148 15.34 0.55 -19.13
N ILE A 149 14.15 0.99 -18.77
CA ILE A 149 13.53 2.20 -19.33
C ILE A 149 14.14 3.46 -18.73
N HIS A 150 14.38 3.49 -17.43
CA HIS A 150 14.99 4.66 -16.76
C HIS A 150 16.46 4.92 -17.14
N ILE A 151 17.20 3.90 -17.61
CA ILE A 151 18.54 4.08 -18.14
C ILE A 151 18.53 4.83 -19.48
N SER A 152 17.44 4.74 -20.24
CA SER A 152 17.30 5.36 -21.57
C SER A 152 16.57 6.71 -21.56
N GLU A 153 15.91 7.09 -20.49
CA GLU A 153 15.27 8.40 -20.37
C GLU A 153 16.23 9.41 -19.74
N PRO A 154 16.51 10.55 -20.41
CA PRO A 154 17.32 11.59 -19.78
C PRO A 154 16.59 12.11 -18.54
N THR A 155 17.29 12.12 -17.41
CA THR A 155 16.84 12.80 -16.20
C THR A 155 16.50 14.24 -16.56
N ARG A 156 15.23 14.59 -16.53
CA ARG A 156 14.81 16.00 -16.64
C ARG A 156 15.37 16.74 -15.43
N PRO A 157 16.01 17.90 -15.67
CA PRO A 157 16.54 18.72 -14.58
C PRO A 157 15.42 19.24 -13.69
#